data_1e22f568ee120d1fa97326f7bfaa0ee6
#
_entry.id   1e22f568ee120d1fa97326f7bfaa0ee6
#
_cell.length_a   1.000
_cell.length_b   1.000
_cell.length_c   1.000
_cell.angle_alpha   90.00
_cell.angle_beta   90.00
_cell.angle_gamma   90.00
#
_symmetry.space_group_name_H-M   'P 1'
#
loop_
_entity.id
_entity.type
_entity.pdbx_description
1 polymer ?
#
loop_
_entity_poly.entity_id
_entity_poly.type
_entity_poly.pdbx_seq_one_letter_code
_entity_poly.pdbx_strand_id
1 'polypeptide(L)'
;MPIFSNNTGSDAVAGSMTAPEPATATTGRGSNAGKGSGQSESVVRSAGVVSMAVLMSRVTGLLRESVMARLFGAGLIYDAFMLGFRIPNLTRDLFAEGALSSAFVPTFTDYLANRGKEAAARLANLVATALILVVGVVCALGVIFAPQLVHLMAPGFAAVPGKFELAVRMTRTMFPFLLLVALAAQAMGVLNASNKFGVPALASTFFNLGSVGFGVVLGIWLGPSLHLTRIEGMAIGVVLGGALQLVWQLPLLYRLGFRFRAAFDWQHPGLVRIFRLMVPAILGNAAVQINVMVNTNFASTIVDPVRGMDGPVSWLSYAFRFMQLPLGLFGVAMASATLPSISRSAAAGNMDEFRRTLSKSLGMVFLLTVPSSVGLAVLGKSIIGAIYQGGRFQLYDTQQTSVALSFYAIGLAGYAALKVLNPAFYALDDARTPMLVSLGSIGVNFATAEIMIRAAGMGHAGLALSTSVVALFGFLLLFEILRRRIGGIHGRDLARGIGKVLLASLVMAGATALSSHGVERWLGVSQLARLADLVISIPVGLLVFYGMCRALGVDEVDMAISAFTRPVSRRFRRKTSL
;
A
#
# COMPACT_ATOMS: atom_id res chain seq x y z
N MET A 1 31.46 -18.96 38.75
CA MET A 1 32.74 -19.01 39.51
C MET A 1 33.76 -18.19 38.76
N PRO A 2 34.63 -17.53 39.48
CA PRO A 2 34.43 -16.23 40.13
C PRO A 2 35.63 -15.26 39.87
N ILE A 3 35.45 -13.99 40.35
CA ILE A 3 36.40 -13.23 41.20
C ILE A 3 37.40 -12.34 40.41
N PHE A 4 37.37 -11.04 40.63
CA PHE A 4 38.16 -10.14 41.48
C PHE A 4 37.73 -8.70 41.18
N SER A 5 37.18 -7.99 42.08
CA SER A 5 37.57 -7.28 43.31
C SER A 5 38.41 -6.03 43.09
N ASN A 6 37.79 -4.92 43.52
CA ASN A 6 38.33 -3.75 44.27
C ASN A 6 39.75 -3.27 44.00
N ASN A 7 39.87 -1.98 43.75
CA ASN A 7 40.61 -1.18 44.73
C ASN A 7 40.20 0.31 44.76
N THR A 8 40.08 0.76 45.97
CA THR A 8 39.84 2.08 46.52
C THR A 8 41.08 2.98 46.42
N GLY A 9 40.87 4.30 46.34
CA GLY A 9 41.90 5.30 46.54
C GLY A 9 41.33 6.69 46.50
N SER A 10 40.94 7.17 47.68
CA SER A 10 40.66 8.55 48.04
C SER A 10 41.82 9.51 47.67
N ASP A 11 41.53 10.74 47.27
CA ASP A 11 41.84 11.89 48.12
C ASP A 11 41.31 13.21 47.52
N ALA A 12 40.85 14.00 48.43
CA ALA A 12 40.22 15.31 48.29
C ALA A 12 41.20 16.41 47.86
N VAL A 13 40.73 17.35 47.04
CA VAL A 13 41.11 18.78 47.20
C VAL A 13 39.89 19.67 46.92
N ALA A 14 39.45 20.33 47.96
CA ALA A 14 38.46 21.40 47.92
C ALA A 14 39.03 22.66 47.25
N GLY A 15 38.31 23.14 46.25
CA GLY A 15 38.54 24.45 45.64
C GLY A 15 37.22 25.16 45.42
N SER A 16 36.88 26.04 46.37
CA SER A 16 35.73 26.97 46.28
C SER A 16 35.90 27.92 45.10
N MET A 17 34.93 27.99 44.23
CA MET A 17 34.72 29.17 43.39
C MET A 17 33.23 29.48 43.28
N THR A 18 32.94 30.69 43.70
CA THR A 18 31.73 31.46 43.80
C THR A 18 30.94 31.51 42.47
N ALA A 19 29.62 31.42 42.59
CA ALA A 19 28.67 31.69 41.54
C ALA A 19 28.69 33.16 41.08
N PRO A 20 28.54 33.47 39.79
CA PRO A 20 28.22 34.82 39.37
C PRO A 20 26.69 35.05 39.37
N GLU A 21 26.31 36.25 39.84
CA GLU A 21 24.97 36.80 39.88
C GLU A 21 24.29 36.90 38.51
N PRO A 22 22.94 36.96 38.46
CA PRO A 22 22.19 37.04 37.21
C PRO A 22 22.25 38.46 36.63
N ALA A 23 22.75 38.59 35.41
CA ALA A 23 22.70 39.83 34.64
C ALA A 23 21.26 40.12 34.19
N THR A 24 20.86 41.35 34.47
CA THR A 24 19.59 42.00 34.13
C THR A 24 19.22 41.88 32.66
N ALA A 25 17.97 41.45 32.41
CA ALA A 25 17.33 41.38 31.11
C ALA A 25 17.18 42.77 30.48
N THR A 26 17.88 43.04 29.38
CA THR A 26 17.50 44.10 28.45
C THR A 26 16.54 43.53 27.41
N THR A 27 15.34 44.05 27.40
CA THR A 27 14.27 43.83 26.44
C THR A 27 14.69 44.25 25.03
N GLY A 28 15.08 43.26 24.22
CA GLY A 28 15.19 43.37 22.76
C GLY A 28 14.01 42.64 22.09
N ARG A 29 12.88 43.30 21.95
CA ARG A 29 11.79 42.89 21.04
C ARG A 29 12.27 43.11 19.61
N GLY A 30 12.68 42.04 18.93
CA GLY A 30 13.09 42.05 17.53
C GLY A 30 12.61 40.77 16.82
N SER A 31 11.43 40.84 16.19
CA SER A 31 10.99 40.19 14.97
C SER A 31 11.55 38.78 14.63
N ASN A 32 11.00 37.72 15.21
CA ASN A 32 11.10 36.36 14.68
C ASN A 32 9.74 35.75 14.30
N ALA A 33 8.70 36.57 14.11
CA ALA A 33 7.36 36.10 13.71
C ALA A 33 7.21 35.82 12.20
N GLY A 34 8.20 36.16 11.39
CA GLY A 34 8.11 36.01 9.92
C GLY A 34 8.62 34.69 9.32
N LYS A 35 9.44 33.92 10.05
CA LYS A 35 10.02 32.67 9.50
C LYS A 35 9.18 31.43 9.74
N GLY A 36 8.26 31.43 10.70
CA GLY A 36 7.39 30.28 11.00
C GLY A 36 6.21 30.12 10.04
N SER A 37 5.68 31.20 9.47
CA SER A 37 4.53 31.15 8.57
C SER A 37 4.89 30.64 7.16
N GLY A 38 6.06 30.96 6.65
CA GLY A 38 6.52 30.51 5.34
C GLY A 38 6.85 29.01 5.29
N GLN A 39 7.37 28.44 6.38
CA GLN A 39 7.64 27.00 6.46
C GLN A 39 6.34 26.17 6.54
N SER A 40 5.35 26.61 7.30
CA SER A 40 4.06 25.92 7.40
C SER A 40 3.27 25.99 6.08
N GLU A 41 3.33 27.09 5.35
CA GLU A 41 2.69 27.24 4.04
C GLU A 41 3.35 26.36 2.96
N SER A 42 4.68 26.24 2.97
CA SER A 42 5.41 25.37 2.03
C SER A 42 5.13 23.89 2.27
N VAL A 43 5.02 23.46 3.53
CA VAL A 43 4.66 22.08 3.91
C VAL A 43 3.23 21.76 3.49
N VAL A 44 2.26 22.63 3.72
CA VAL A 44 0.85 22.43 3.31
C VAL A 44 0.72 22.38 1.78
N ARG A 45 1.44 23.24 1.06
CA ARG A 45 1.45 23.23 -0.41
C ARG A 45 2.07 21.94 -0.95
N SER A 46 3.18 21.48 -0.37
CA SER A 46 3.83 20.22 -0.76
C SER A 46 2.94 19.01 -0.48
N ALA A 47 2.26 18.96 0.67
CA ALA A 47 1.30 17.91 1.00
C ALA A 47 0.12 17.88 0.01
N GLY A 48 -0.39 19.03 -0.41
CA GLY A 48 -1.46 19.12 -1.42
C GLY A 48 -1.03 18.56 -2.78
N VAL A 49 0.18 18.89 -3.23
CA VAL A 49 0.75 18.38 -4.50
C VAL A 49 0.94 16.87 -4.43
N VAL A 50 1.47 16.34 -3.34
CA VAL A 50 1.66 14.89 -3.16
C VAL A 50 0.31 14.17 -3.15
N SER A 51 -0.69 14.70 -2.43
CA SER A 51 -2.04 14.09 -2.38
C SER A 51 -2.69 14.05 -3.76
N MET A 52 -2.59 15.13 -4.54
CA MET A 52 -3.09 15.16 -5.92
C MET A 52 -2.36 14.16 -6.82
N ALA A 53 -1.03 14.06 -6.70
CA ALA A 53 -0.23 13.12 -7.47
C ALA A 53 -0.60 11.65 -7.13
N VAL A 54 -0.82 11.35 -5.85
CA VAL A 54 -1.28 10.02 -5.40
C VAL A 54 -2.67 9.71 -5.99
N LEU A 55 -3.59 10.67 -5.98
CA LEU A 55 -4.91 10.50 -6.59
C LEU A 55 -4.81 10.24 -8.10
N MET A 56 -4.00 11.02 -8.81
CA MET A 56 -3.75 10.81 -10.25
C MET A 56 -3.16 9.42 -10.53
N SER A 57 -2.21 8.97 -9.70
CA SER A 57 -1.64 7.63 -9.84
C SER A 57 -2.69 6.52 -9.64
N ARG A 58 -3.64 6.70 -8.70
CA ARG A 58 -4.72 5.72 -8.49
C ARG A 58 -5.71 5.70 -9.66
N VAL A 59 -6.10 6.88 -10.17
CA VAL A 59 -7.00 7.00 -11.33
C VAL A 59 -6.35 6.39 -12.59
N THR A 60 -5.09 6.73 -12.87
CA THR A 60 -4.38 6.18 -14.03
C THR A 60 -4.10 4.68 -13.89
N GLY A 61 -3.88 4.19 -12.67
CA GLY A 61 -3.77 2.76 -12.39
C GLY A 61 -5.08 2.01 -12.67
N LEU A 62 -6.22 2.58 -12.26
CA LEU A 62 -7.54 2.01 -12.55
C LEU A 62 -7.86 2.06 -14.06
N LEU A 63 -7.48 3.14 -14.74
CA LEU A 63 -7.61 3.26 -16.19
C LEU A 63 -6.81 2.16 -16.90
N ARG A 64 -5.55 1.93 -16.49
CA ARG A 64 -4.72 0.84 -17.02
C ARG A 64 -5.43 -0.51 -16.91
N GLU A 65 -5.98 -0.82 -15.73
CA GLU A 65 -6.66 -2.09 -15.50
C GLU A 65 -7.97 -2.20 -16.27
N SER A 66 -8.71 -1.10 -16.41
CA SER A 66 -9.92 -1.07 -17.25
C SER A 66 -9.60 -1.36 -18.72
N VAL A 67 -8.52 -0.78 -19.25
CA VAL A 67 -8.05 -1.08 -20.61
C VAL A 67 -7.67 -2.56 -20.75
N MET A 68 -6.91 -3.10 -19.78
CA MET A 68 -6.52 -4.51 -19.78
C MET A 68 -7.74 -5.44 -19.70
N ALA A 69 -8.71 -5.14 -18.82
CA ALA A 69 -9.93 -5.91 -18.69
C ALA A 69 -10.74 -5.95 -20.00
N ARG A 70 -10.90 -4.81 -20.66
CA ARG A 70 -11.66 -4.73 -21.93
C ARG A 70 -10.95 -5.40 -23.11
N LEU A 71 -9.62 -5.34 -23.16
CA LEU A 71 -8.83 -5.95 -24.25
C LEU A 71 -8.68 -7.45 -24.10
N PHE A 72 -8.51 -7.95 -22.87
CA PHE A 72 -8.14 -9.35 -22.62
C PHE A 72 -9.16 -10.13 -21.79
N GLY A 73 -10.05 -9.44 -21.08
CA GLY A 73 -11.03 -10.08 -20.19
C GLY A 73 -10.40 -10.67 -18.93
N ALA A 74 -10.99 -11.74 -18.43
CA ALA A 74 -10.42 -12.60 -17.39
C ALA A 74 -10.36 -14.03 -17.93
N GLY A 75 -9.16 -14.59 -18.08
CA GLY A 75 -8.94 -15.90 -18.66
C GLY A 75 -7.47 -16.15 -18.98
N LEU A 76 -7.18 -17.17 -19.78
CA LEU A 76 -5.84 -17.67 -20.09
C LEU A 76 -4.82 -16.55 -20.32
N ILE A 77 -5.12 -15.62 -21.23
CA ILE A 77 -4.17 -14.57 -21.64
C ILE A 77 -3.85 -13.63 -20.49
N TYR A 78 -4.89 -13.16 -19.80
CA TYR A 78 -4.70 -12.19 -18.71
C TYR A 78 -4.17 -12.85 -17.43
N ASP A 79 -4.55 -14.10 -17.14
CA ASP A 79 -3.97 -14.87 -16.03
C ASP A 79 -2.46 -15.04 -16.22
N ALA A 80 -2.00 -15.40 -17.44
CA ALA A 80 -0.59 -15.52 -17.76
C ALA A 80 0.16 -14.19 -17.64
N PHE A 81 -0.45 -13.10 -18.12
CA PHE A 81 0.10 -11.74 -17.98
C PHE A 81 0.20 -11.32 -16.51
N MET A 82 -0.85 -11.55 -15.72
CA MET A 82 -0.88 -11.20 -14.30
C MET A 82 0.19 -11.95 -13.51
N LEU A 83 0.38 -13.24 -13.80
CA LEU A 83 1.45 -14.02 -13.17
C LEU A 83 2.83 -13.49 -13.58
N GLY A 84 3.04 -13.26 -14.86
CA GLY A 84 4.29 -12.72 -15.40
C GLY A 84 4.65 -11.34 -14.84
N PHE A 85 3.66 -10.50 -14.55
CA PHE A 85 3.85 -9.21 -13.86
C PHE A 85 4.07 -9.39 -12.35
N ARG A 86 3.39 -10.34 -11.73
CA ARG A 86 3.42 -10.56 -10.28
C ARG A 86 4.80 -11.00 -9.80
N ILE A 87 5.48 -11.88 -10.53
CA ILE A 87 6.80 -12.41 -10.15
C ILE A 87 7.85 -11.28 -9.97
N PRO A 88 8.15 -10.42 -10.95
CA PRO A 88 9.07 -9.31 -10.75
C PRO A 88 8.52 -8.26 -9.75
N ASN A 89 7.21 -8.10 -9.64
CA ASN A 89 6.60 -7.17 -8.71
C ASN A 89 6.76 -7.59 -7.23
N LEU A 90 6.66 -8.89 -6.91
CA LEU A 90 6.98 -9.41 -5.58
C LEU A 90 8.43 -9.07 -5.18
N THR A 91 9.34 -9.26 -6.11
CA THR A 91 10.76 -8.93 -5.92
C THR A 91 10.94 -7.41 -5.73
N ARG A 92 10.21 -6.59 -6.49
CA ARG A 92 10.19 -5.13 -6.31
C ARG A 92 9.72 -4.73 -4.91
N ASP A 93 8.63 -5.30 -4.42
CA ASP A 93 8.06 -4.97 -3.11
C ASP A 93 9.03 -5.36 -1.97
N LEU A 94 9.78 -6.46 -2.13
CA LEU A 94 10.81 -6.86 -1.18
C LEU A 94 12.02 -5.91 -1.18
N PHE A 95 12.56 -5.57 -2.34
CA PHE A 95 13.84 -4.89 -2.46
C PHE A 95 13.72 -3.37 -2.65
N ALA A 96 12.80 -2.90 -3.49
CA ALA A 96 12.82 -1.51 -3.95
C ALA A 96 11.95 -0.56 -3.11
N GLU A 97 10.71 -0.90 -2.82
CA GLU A 97 9.79 0.05 -2.14
C GLU A 97 9.91 0.01 -0.62
N GLY A 98 10.10 -1.16 -0.02
CA GLY A 98 10.17 -1.31 1.44
C GLY A 98 11.58 -1.13 1.99
N ALA A 99 12.47 -2.05 1.63
CA ALA A 99 13.80 -2.14 2.24
C ALA A 99 14.75 -1.04 1.79
N LEU A 100 14.78 -0.74 0.47
CA LEU A 100 15.68 0.30 -0.05
C LEU A 100 15.29 1.68 0.48
N SER A 101 14.02 2.07 0.41
CA SER A 101 13.58 3.40 0.87
C SER A 101 13.85 3.62 2.35
N SER A 102 13.57 2.62 3.20
CA SER A 102 13.79 2.71 4.65
C SER A 102 15.27 2.76 5.04
N ALA A 103 16.16 2.16 4.26
CA ALA A 103 17.60 2.15 4.52
C ALA A 103 18.35 3.30 3.84
N PHE A 104 17.99 3.59 2.58
CA PHE A 104 18.69 4.58 1.75
C PHE A 104 18.36 6.01 2.16
N VAL A 105 17.08 6.37 2.31
CA VAL A 105 16.68 7.77 2.54
C VAL A 105 17.29 8.35 3.81
N PRO A 106 17.25 7.69 4.99
CA PRO A 106 17.89 8.22 6.20
C PRO A 106 19.41 8.33 6.06
N THR A 107 20.07 7.31 5.47
CA THR A 107 21.52 7.31 5.28
C THR A 107 21.96 8.38 4.30
N PHE A 108 21.23 8.55 3.19
CA PHE A 108 21.52 9.59 2.20
C PHE A 108 21.29 11.01 2.77
N THR A 109 20.22 11.20 3.55
CA THR A 109 19.93 12.50 4.23
C THR A 109 21.02 12.85 5.23
N ASP A 110 21.52 11.88 6.00
CA ASP A 110 22.66 12.06 6.92
C ASP A 110 23.92 12.50 6.16
N TYR A 111 24.23 11.83 5.04
CA TYR A 111 25.38 12.22 4.20
C TYR A 111 25.20 13.61 3.61
N LEU A 112 24.01 13.94 3.11
CA LEU A 112 23.72 15.27 2.52
C LEU A 112 23.83 16.38 3.56
N ALA A 113 23.35 16.17 4.79
CA ALA A 113 23.37 17.15 5.86
C ALA A 113 24.75 17.32 6.50
N ASN A 114 25.47 16.21 6.75
CA ASN A 114 26.67 16.21 7.60
C ASN A 114 27.98 16.08 6.82
N ARG A 115 27.97 15.56 5.58
CA ARG A 115 29.19 15.32 4.78
C ARG A 115 29.20 16.08 3.45
N GLY A 116 28.11 16.82 3.18
CA GLY A 116 27.99 17.65 2.00
C GLY A 116 27.52 16.91 0.75
N LYS A 117 27.27 17.69 -0.29
CA LYS A 117 26.64 17.25 -1.54
C LYS A 117 27.49 16.25 -2.34
N GLU A 118 28.80 16.43 -2.35
CA GLU A 118 29.71 15.54 -3.12
C GLU A 118 29.76 14.14 -2.52
N ALA A 119 29.86 14.02 -1.18
CA ALA A 119 29.81 12.74 -0.49
C ALA A 119 28.46 12.04 -0.67
N ALA A 120 27.36 12.79 -0.61
CA ALA A 120 26.02 12.28 -0.88
C ALA A 120 25.87 11.81 -2.35
N ALA A 121 26.40 12.56 -3.32
CA ALA A 121 26.39 12.16 -4.73
C ALA A 121 27.23 10.89 -4.98
N ARG A 122 28.40 10.77 -4.32
CA ARG A 122 29.20 9.55 -4.37
C ARG A 122 28.44 8.35 -3.82
N LEU A 123 27.78 8.52 -2.65
CA LEU A 123 26.93 7.46 -2.07
C LEU A 123 25.78 7.07 -3.00
N ALA A 124 25.08 8.05 -3.60
CA ALA A 124 24.02 7.77 -4.56
C ALA A 124 24.52 6.96 -5.77
N ASN A 125 25.69 7.31 -6.30
CA ASN A 125 26.33 6.60 -7.42
C ASN A 125 26.76 5.17 -7.04
N LEU A 126 27.30 4.97 -5.84
CA LEU A 126 27.62 3.64 -5.31
C LEU A 126 26.37 2.77 -5.20
N VAL A 127 25.30 3.31 -4.63
CA VAL A 127 24.03 2.58 -4.51
C VAL A 127 23.43 2.30 -5.88
N ALA A 128 23.43 3.25 -6.82
CA ALA A 128 22.94 3.02 -8.18
C ALA A 128 23.74 1.92 -8.90
N THR A 129 25.08 1.95 -8.79
CA THR A 129 25.95 0.91 -9.37
C THR A 129 25.68 -0.45 -8.72
N ALA A 130 25.54 -0.50 -7.39
CA ALA A 130 25.20 -1.73 -6.67
C ALA A 130 23.83 -2.28 -7.10
N LEU A 131 22.82 -1.41 -7.26
CA LEU A 131 21.49 -1.82 -7.77
C LEU A 131 21.57 -2.37 -9.19
N ILE A 132 22.32 -1.70 -10.09
CA ILE A 132 22.48 -2.18 -11.48
C ILE A 132 23.11 -3.57 -11.49
N LEU A 133 24.11 -3.82 -10.66
CA LEU A 133 24.78 -5.11 -10.61
C LEU A 133 23.92 -6.17 -9.92
N VAL A 134 23.49 -5.92 -8.70
CA VAL A 134 22.77 -6.92 -7.90
C VAL A 134 21.38 -7.20 -8.49
N VAL A 135 20.59 -6.16 -8.75
CA VAL A 135 19.26 -6.33 -9.33
C VAL A 135 19.34 -6.78 -10.79
N GLY A 136 20.38 -6.35 -11.53
CA GLY A 136 20.67 -6.84 -12.88
C GLY A 136 20.93 -8.35 -12.91
N VAL A 137 21.72 -8.87 -11.97
CA VAL A 137 21.93 -10.32 -11.82
C VAL A 137 20.61 -11.02 -11.44
N VAL A 138 19.83 -10.45 -10.49
CA VAL A 138 18.52 -11.01 -10.13
C VAL A 138 17.58 -11.04 -11.35
N CYS A 139 17.60 -10.00 -12.20
CA CYS A 139 16.82 -9.98 -13.45
C CYS A 139 17.29 -11.07 -14.42
N ALA A 140 18.59 -11.23 -14.61
CA ALA A 140 19.14 -12.26 -15.48
C ALA A 140 18.77 -13.68 -14.98
N LEU A 141 18.94 -13.94 -13.69
CA LEU A 141 18.52 -15.19 -13.07
C LEU A 141 17.00 -15.40 -13.21
N GLY A 142 16.21 -14.36 -12.98
CA GLY A 142 14.75 -14.41 -13.14
C GLY A 142 14.31 -14.74 -14.57
N VAL A 143 15.01 -14.24 -15.59
CA VAL A 143 14.76 -14.59 -17.00
C VAL A 143 15.16 -16.03 -17.30
N ILE A 144 16.30 -16.49 -16.77
CA ILE A 144 16.79 -17.86 -16.96
C ILE A 144 15.86 -18.86 -16.27
N PHE A 145 15.55 -18.62 -14.99
CA PHE A 145 14.73 -19.50 -14.15
C PHE A 145 13.22 -19.19 -14.23
N ALA A 146 12.76 -18.42 -15.23
CA ALA A 146 11.34 -18.11 -15.38
C ALA A 146 10.42 -19.35 -15.43
N PRO A 147 10.76 -20.47 -16.10
CA PRO A 147 9.92 -21.67 -16.07
C PRO A 147 9.73 -22.23 -14.65
N GLN A 148 10.82 -22.29 -13.87
CA GLN A 148 10.78 -22.81 -12.50
C GLN A 148 9.97 -21.88 -11.57
N LEU A 149 10.13 -20.57 -11.73
CA LEU A 149 9.38 -19.56 -10.97
C LEU A 149 7.88 -19.62 -11.29
N VAL A 150 7.52 -19.76 -12.56
CA VAL A 150 6.13 -19.92 -13.00
C VAL A 150 5.55 -21.22 -12.45
N HIS A 151 6.28 -22.33 -12.54
CA HIS A 151 5.83 -23.62 -12.01
C HIS A 151 5.63 -23.58 -10.47
N LEU A 152 6.54 -22.95 -9.75
CA LEU A 152 6.45 -22.78 -8.29
C LEU A 152 5.22 -21.96 -7.90
N MET A 153 4.96 -20.87 -8.60
CA MET A 153 3.88 -19.93 -8.25
C MET A 153 2.52 -20.33 -8.81
N ALA A 154 2.47 -21.01 -9.93
CA ALA A 154 1.23 -21.38 -10.61
C ALA A 154 1.34 -22.76 -11.29
N PRO A 155 1.47 -23.86 -10.52
CA PRO A 155 1.61 -25.21 -11.07
C PRO A 155 0.41 -25.61 -11.93
N GLY A 156 -0.79 -25.14 -11.61
CA GLY A 156 -2.00 -25.43 -12.37
C GLY A 156 -1.99 -24.92 -13.82
N PHE A 157 -1.13 -23.94 -14.15
CA PHE A 157 -1.02 -23.44 -15.52
C PHE A 157 -0.46 -24.49 -16.49
N ALA A 158 0.31 -25.46 -16.01
CA ALA A 158 0.82 -26.55 -16.81
C ALA A 158 -0.29 -27.51 -17.32
N ALA A 159 -1.44 -27.53 -16.66
CA ALA A 159 -2.59 -28.33 -17.08
C ALA A 159 -3.39 -27.70 -18.24
N VAL A 160 -3.15 -26.41 -18.56
CA VAL A 160 -3.86 -25.70 -19.63
C VAL A 160 -2.90 -25.46 -20.80
N PRO A 161 -3.17 -26.02 -21.99
CA PRO A 161 -2.31 -25.89 -23.16
C PRO A 161 -1.99 -24.44 -23.50
N GLY A 162 -0.70 -24.11 -23.65
CA GLY A 162 -0.22 -22.78 -24.02
C GLY A 162 -0.21 -21.73 -22.89
N LYS A 163 -0.86 -21.98 -21.76
CA LYS A 163 -0.94 -21.02 -20.64
C LYS A 163 0.38 -20.90 -19.89
N PHE A 164 1.02 -22.03 -19.64
CA PHE A 164 2.34 -22.07 -18.99
C PHE A 164 3.40 -21.37 -19.82
N GLU A 165 3.51 -21.70 -21.09
CA GLU A 165 4.48 -21.11 -22.03
C GLU A 165 4.27 -19.61 -22.18
N LEU A 166 3.01 -19.16 -22.25
CA LEU A 166 2.67 -17.75 -22.28
C LEU A 166 3.09 -17.06 -20.99
N ALA A 167 2.83 -17.65 -19.83
CA ALA A 167 3.23 -17.09 -18.55
C ALA A 167 4.76 -16.97 -18.41
N VAL A 168 5.50 -17.97 -18.89
CA VAL A 168 6.98 -17.94 -18.93
C VAL A 168 7.47 -16.81 -19.85
N ARG A 169 6.88 -16.66 -21.04
CA ARG A 169 7.22 -15.54 -21.96
C ARG A 169 6.93 -14.19 -21.33
N MET A 170 5.77 -14.02 -20.71
CA MET A 170 5.40 -12.78 -20.03
C MET A 170 6.37 -12.46 -18.88
N THR A 171 6.73 -13.47 -18.08
CA THR A 171 7.71 -13.33 -16.99
C THR A 171 9.06 -12.86 -17.51
N ARG A 172 9.60 -13.53 -18.53
CA ARG A 172 10.88 -13.15 -19.15
C ARG A 172 10.87 -11.73 -19.69
N THR A 173 9.81 -11.35 -20.40
CA THR A 173 9.66 -10.01 -20.98
C THR A 173 9.59 -8.93 -19.91
N MET A 174 8.89 -9.19 -18.79
CA MET A 174 8.66 -8.18 -17.76
C MET A 174 9.73 -8.15 -16.65
N PHE A 175 10.64 -9.14 -16.55
CA PHE A 175 11.68 -9.14 -15.51
C PHE A 175 12.59 -7.89 -15.50
N PRO A 176 13.01 -7.31 -16.66
CA PRO A 176 13.82 -6.09 -16.69
C PRO A 176 13.15 -4.88 -16.04
N PHE A 177 11.82 -4.87 -15.92
CA PHE A 177 11.05 -3.86 -15.20
C PHE A 177 11.55 -3.68 -13.76
N LEU A 178 11.96 -4.76 -13.08
CA LEU A 178 12.45 -4.73 -11.71
C LEU A 178 13.64 -3.76 -11.53
N LEU A 179 14.62 -3.82 -12.45
CA LEU A 179 15.79 -2.95 -12.39
C LEU A 179 15.40 -1.47 -12.57
N LEU A 180 14.53 -1.19 -13.54
CA LEU A 180 14.09 0.17 -13.83
C LEU A 180 13.35 0.80 -12.65
N VAL A 181 12.49 0.02 -11.98
CA VAL A 181 11.75 0.50 -10.81
C VAL A 181 12.65 0.62 -9.59
N ALA A 182 13.63 -0.25 -9.39
CA ALA A 182 14.59 -0.11 -8.30
C ALA A 182 15.40 1.19 -8.43
N LEU A 183 15.86 1.52 -9.64
CA LEU A 183 16.53 2.78 -9.92
C LEU A 183 15.58 3.99 -9.78
N ALA A 184 14.32 3.86 -10.21
CA ALA A 184 13.32 4.90 -10.02
C ALA A 184 13.01 5.15 -8.53
N ALA A 185 12.97 4.11 -7.69
CA ALA A 185 12.80 4.22 -6.24
C ALA A 185 14.01 4.90 -5.57
N GLN A 186 15.23 4.60 -6.00
CA GLN A 186 16.43 5.29 -5.54
C GLN A 186 16.41 6.77 -5.95
N ALA A 187 16.06 7.08 -7.20
CA ALA A 187 15.91 8.44 -7.69
C ALA A 187 14.88 9.23 -6.86
N MET A 188 13.73 8.62 -6.57
CA MET A 188 12.72 9.16 -5.66
C MET A 188 13.30 9.43 -4.27
N GLY A 189 14.12 8.52 -3.72
CA GLY A 189 14.79 8.68 -2.43
C GLY A 189 15.71 9.91 -2.39
N VAL A 190 16.53 10.12 -3.43
CA VAL A 190 17.41 11.30 -3.57
C VAL A 190 16.57 12.60 -3.65
N LEU A 191 15.51 12.61 -4.43
CA LEU A 191 14.64 13.77 -4.61
C LEU A 191 13.89 14.11 -3.32
N ASN A 192 13.35 13.12 -2.62
CA ASN A 192 12.66 13.29 -1.34
C ASN A 192 13.61 13.83 -0.26
N ALA A 193 14.81 13.29 -0.15
CA ALA A 193 15.84 13.79 0.75
C ALA A 193 16.31 15.23 0.42
N SER A 194 16.14 15.62 -0.84
CA SER A 194 16.40 17.01 -1.32
C SER A 194 15.16 17.92 -1.22
N ASN A 195 14.11 17.53 -0.47
CA ASN A 195 12.83 18.25 -0.31
C ASN A 195 12.08 18.50 -1.63
N LYS A 196 12.20 17.61 -2.59
CA LYS A 196 11.50 17.65 -3.87
C LYS A 196 10.51 16.48 -3.98
N PHE A 197 9.25 16.71 -3.58
CA PHE A 197 8.24 15.64 -3.47
C PHE A 197 7.32 15.52 -4.69
N GLY A 198 7.10 16.59 -5.44
CA GLY A 198 6.11 16.62 -6.53
C GLY A 198 6.46 15.70 -7.72
N VAL A 199 7.71 15.77 -8.20
CA VAL A 199 8.16 14.94 -9.33
C VAL A 199 8.14 13.45 -9.00
N PRO A 200 8.69 13.01 -7.84
CA PRO A 200 8.60 11.61 -7.43
C PRO A 200 7.17 11.12 -7.26
N ALA A 201 6.28 11.93 -6.70
CA ALA A 201 4.89 11.54 -6.49
C ALA A 201 4.14 11.26 -7.80
N LEU A 202 4.48 11.96 -8.88
CA LEU A 202 3.91 11.74 -10.22
C LEU A 202 4.53 10.55 -10.97
N ALA A 203 5.66 10.03 -10.54
CA ALA A 203 6.38 8.97 -11.25
C ALA A 203 5.52 7.73 -11.51
N SER A 204 4.70 7.31 -10.53
CA SER A 204 3.77 6.18 -10.69
C SER A 204 2.64 6.48 -11.70
N THR A 205 2.24 7.74 -11.86
CA THR A 205 1.28 8.15 -12.91
C THR A 205 1.88 7.93 -14.29
N PHE A 206 3.15 8.33 -14.49
CA PHE A 206 3.87 8.12 -15.75
C PHE A 206 4.11 6.64 -16.04
N PHE A 207 4.37 5.83 -15.02
CA PHE A 207 4.40 4.36 -15.18
C PHE A 207 3.07 3.83 -15.74
N ASN A 208 1.94 4.19 -15.14
CA ASN A 208 0.64 3.71 -15.57
C ASN A 208 0.29 4.16 -16.99
N LEU A 209 0.48 5.44 -17.29
CA LEU A 209 0.22 6.00 -18.63
C LEU A 209 1.17 5.42 -19.67
N GLY A 210 2.45 5.32 -19.34
CA GLY A 210 3.47 4.74 -20.23
C GLY A 210 3.19 3.26 -20.52
N SER A 211 2.88 2.47 -19.50
CA SER A 211 2.63 1.04 -19.69
C SER A 211 1.43 0.78 -20.62
N VAL A 212 0.33 1.55 -20.48
CA VAL A 212 -0.83 1.45 -21.39
C VAL A 212 -0.52 2.04 -22.75
N GLY A 213 0.03 3.26 -22.79
CA GLY A 213 0.27 3.96 -24.05
C GLY A 213 1.23 3.17 -24.96
N PHE A 214 2.41 2.81 -24.46
CA PHE A 214 3.35 1.98 -25.23
C PHE A 214 2.80 0.58 -25.50
N GLY A 215 2.09 0.00 -24.52
CA GLY A 215 1.49 -1.32 -24.69
C GLY A 215 0.44 -1.37 -25.79
N VAL A 216 -0.44 -0.38 -25.88
CA VAL A 216 -1.46 -0.25 -26.94
C VAL A 216 -0.79 0.00 -28.29
N VAL A 217 0.18 0.93 -28.34
CA VAL A 217 0.92 1.21 -29.57
C VAL A 217 1.64 -0.05 -30.09
N LEU A 218 2.38 -0.74 -29.23
CA LEU A 218 3.13 -1.94 -29.60
C LEU A 218 2.25 -3.15 -29.86
N GLY A 219 1.17 -3.32 -29.10
CA GLY A 219 0.33 -4.51 -29.22
C GLY A 219 -0.76 -4.39 -30.30
N ILE A 220 -1.24 -3.18 -30.62
CA ILE A 220 -2.35 -2.99 -31.55
C ILE A 220 -1.89 -2.39 -32.88
N TRP A 221 -1.08 -1.33 -32.83
CA TRP A 221 -0.70 -0.61 -34.05
C TRP A 221 0.55 -1.18 -34.73
N LEU A 222 1.61 -1.40 -33.96
CA LEU A 222 2.88 -1.92 -34.47
C LEU A 222 3.02 -3.45 -34.36
N GLY A 223 2.15 -4.09 -33.57
CA GLY A 223 2.19 -5.53 -33.34
C GLY A 223 2.18 -6.37 -34.62
N PRO A 224 1.27 -6.13 -35.58
CA PRO A 224 1.26 -6.84 -36.84
C PRO A 224 2.57 -6.75 -37.64
N SER A 225 3.21 -5.58 -37.65
CA SER A 225 4.48 -5.34 -38.35
C SER A 225 5.68 -5.95 -37.63
N LEU A 226 5.60 -6.06 -36.30
CA LEU A 226 6.67 -6.58 -35.44
C LEU A 226 6.48 -8.05 -35.06
N HIS A 227 5.47 -8.72 -35.62
CA HIS A 227 5.07 -10.08 -35.25
C HIS A 227 4.82 -10.28 -33.76
N LEU A 228 4.36 -9.23 -33.06
CA LEU A 228 4.01 -9.24 -31.64
C LEU A 228 2.51 -9.50 -31.46
N THR A 229 2.19 -10.37 -30.52
CA THR A 229 0.81 -10.50 -30.05
C THR A 229 0.41 -9.27 -29.22
N ARG A 230 -0.90 -8.99 -29.12
CA ARG A 230 -1.41 -7.86 -28.33
C ARG A 230 -0.91 -7.87 -26.87
N ILE A 231 -0.84 -9.05 -26.27
CA ILE A 231 -0.41 -9.18 -24.87
C ILE A 231 1.11 -9.02 -24.71
N GLU A 232 1.92 -9.43 -25.69
CA GLU A 232 3.36 -9.20 -25.68
C GLU A 232 3.67 -7.70 -25.81
N GLY A 233 2.92 -6.98 -26.65
CA GLY A 233 3.02 -5.52 -26.72
C GLY A 233 2.72 -4.87 -25.36
N MET A 234 1.71 -5.35 -24.64
CA MET A 234 1.41 -4.86 -23.28
C MET A 234 2.50 -5.20 -22.26
N ALA A 235 3.12 -6.38 -22.36
CA ALA A 235 4.24 -6.77 -21.50
C ALA A 235 5.48 -5.90 -21.72
N ILE A 236 5.82 -5.59 -22.97
CA ILE A 236 6.88 -4.63 -23.31
C ILE A 236 6.48 -3.23 -22.82
N GLY A 237 5.20 -2.85 -22.95
CA GLY A 237 4.65 -1.60 -22.42
C GLY A 237 4.88 -1.42 -20.93
N VAL A 238 4.84 -2.49 -20.13
CA VAL A 238 5.17 -2.45 -18.69
C VAL A 238 6.64 -2.06 -18.49
N VAL A 239 7.55 -2.63 -19.25
CA VAL A 239 9.00 -2.30 -19.16
C VAL A 239 9.24 -0.84 -19.54
N LEU A 240 8.66 -0.40 -20.67
CA LEU A 240 8.78 0.98 -21.14
C LEU A 240 8.11 1.97 -20.17
N GLY A 241 7.00 1.59 -19.54
CA GLY A 241 6.39 2.35 -18.45
C GLY A 241 7.33 2.52 -17.26
N GLY A 242 8.03 1.45 -16.87
CA GLY A 242 9.08 1.50 -15.84
C GLY A 242 10.25 2.41 -16.23
N ALA A 243 10.68 2.37 -17.49
CA ALA A 243 11.67 3.29 -18.02
C ALA A 243 11.18 4.75 -17.97
N LEU A 244 9.94 5.02 -18.36
CA LEU A 244 9.35 6.36 -18.31
C LEU A 244 9.25 6.88 -16.87
N GLN A 245 8.94 6.01 -15.90
CA GLN A 245 8.93 6.33 -14.48
C GLN A 245 10.29 6.81 -13.99
N LEU A 246 11.37 6.18 -14.43
CA LEU A 246 12.74 6.58 -14.12
C LEU A 246 13.11 7.87 -14.85
N VAL A 247 12.93 7.91 -16.17
CA VAL A 247 13.31 9.03 -17.04
C VAL A 247 12.64 10.33 -16.62
N TRP A 248 11.38 10.28 -16.17
CA TRP A 248 10.65 11.44 -15.64
C TRP A 248 11.39 12.14 -14.49
N GLN A 249 12.13 11.40 -13.68
CA GLN A 249 12.85 11.92 -12.52
C GLN A 249 14.24 12.47 -12.84
N LEU A 250 14.87 11.99 -13.91
CA LEU A 250 16.26 12.32 -14.26
C LEU A 250 16.50 13.82 -14.47
N PRO A 251 15.63 14.60 -15.19
CA PRO A 251 15.89 16.03 -15.41
C PRO A 251 16.03 16.82 -14.10
N LEU A 252 15.22 16.49 -13.09
CA LEU A 252 15.29 17.16 -11.79
C LEU A 252 16.55 16.73 -11.01
N LEU A 253 16.95 15.45 -11.08
CA LEU A 253 18.20 14.98 -10.50
C LEU A 253 19.41 15.70 -11.10
N TYR A 254 19.47 15.84 -12.44
CA TYR A 254 20.54 16.57 -13.12
C TYR A 254 20.57 18.05 -12.72
N ARG A 255 19.42 18.72 -12.62
CA ARG A 255 19.33 20.12 -12.14
C ARG A 255 19.82 20.27 -10.71
N LEU A 256 19.63 19.27 -9.87
CA LEU A 256 20.17 19.23 -8.51
C LEU A 256 21.66 18.89 -8.46
N GLY A 257 22.27 18.57 -9.60
CA GLY A 257 23.68 18.22 -9.73
C GLY A 257 24.02 16.76 -9.42
N PHE A 258 23.02 15.90 -9.27
CA PHE A 258 23.23 14.46 -9.16
C PHE A 258 23.34 13.85 -10.56
N ARG A 259 24.56 13.52 -10.96
CA ARG A 259 24.85 12.87 -12.23
C ARG A 259 25.34 11.45 -11.96
N PHE A 260 24.77 10.48 -12.67
CA PHE A 260 25.23 9.11 -12.54
C PHE A 260 26.66 8.97 -13.06
N ARG A 261 27.51 8.39 -12.22
CA ARG A 261 28.87 7.92 -12.56
C ARG A 261 29.05 6.58 -11.90
N ALA A 262 29.39 5.55 -12.66
CA ALA A 262 29.67 4.24 -12.10
C ALA A 262 30.78 4.34 -11.05
N ALA A 263 30.49 3.84 -9.86
CA ALA A 263 31.41 3.87 -8.72
C ALA A 263 31.43 2.49 -8.06
N PHE A 264 32.61 2.00 -7.76
CA PHE A 264 32.85 0.67 -7.20
C PHE A 264 33.60 0.82 -5.90
N ASP A 265 32.90 0.70 -4.78
CA ASP A 265 33.48 0.71 -3.44
C ASP A 265 32.51 -0.02 -2.50
N TRP A 266 32.61 -1.36 -2.49
CA TRP A 266 31.73 -2.23 -1.68
C TRP A 266 31.96 -2.10 -0.18
N GLN A 267 33.12 -1.57 0.24
CA GLN A 267 33.47 -1.36 1.63
C GLN A 267 33.08 0.02 2.14
N HIS A 268 32.50 0.88 1.28
CA HIS A 268 32.09 2.21 1.67
C HIS A 268 31.09 2.16 2.85
N PRO A 269 31.37 2.87 3.97
CA PRO A 269 30.57 2.75 5.22
C PRO A 269 29.09 3.03 5.01
N GLY A 270 28.72 3.98 4.15
CA GLY A 270 27.34 4.29 3.82
C GLY A 270 26.64 3.15 3.07
N LEU A 271 27.32 2.49 2.14
CA LEU A 271 26.79 1.36 1.38
C LEU A 271 26.55 0.15 2.30
N VAL A 272 27.54 -0.17 3.13
CA VAL A 272 27.46 -1.27 4.11
C VAL A 272 26.30 -1.01 5.11
N ARG A 273 26.15 0.24 5.58
CA ARG A 273 25.02 0.63 6.44
C ARG A 273 23.68 0.40 5.77
N ILE A 274 23.53 0.77 4.51
CA ILE A 274 22.30 0.56 3.73
C ILE A 274 22.00 -0.93 3.62
N PHE A 275 22.95 -1.77 3.22
CA PHE A 275 22.74 -3.23 3.13
C PHE A 275 22.37 -3.85 4.49
N ARG A 276 23.03 -3.44 5.57
CA ARG A 276 22.73 -3.92 6.93
C ARG A 276 21.30 -3.59 7.36
N LEU A 277 20.80 -2.41 6.98
CA LEU A 277 19.42 -2.00 7.28
C LEU A 277 18.39 -2.67 6.36
N MET A 278 18.76 -2.98 5.11
CA MET A 278 17.86 -3.64 4.16
C MET A 278 17.52 -5.07 4.54
N VAL A 279 18.47 -5.86 5.05
CA VAL A 279 18.26 -7.29 5.34
C VAL A 279 17.10 -7.53 6.32
N PRO A 280 17.04 -6.88 7.50
CA PRO A 280 15.88 -7.04 8.41
C PRO A 280 14.57 -6.56 7.79
N ALA A 281 14.59 -5.49 6.98
CA ALA A 281 13.40 -4.97 6.32
C ALA A 281 12.86 -5.95 5.25
N ILE A 282 13.74 -6.60 4.49
CA ILE A 282 13.39 -7.66 3.53
C ILE A 282 12.72 -8.83 4.28
N LEU A 283 13.34 -9.31 5.36
CA LEU A 283 12.80 -10.42 6.16
C LEU A 283 11.44 -10.08 6.77
N GLY A 284 11.26 -8.84 7.24
CA GLY A 284 9.97 -8.37 7.78
C GLY A 284 8.85 -8.36 6.74
N ASN A 285 9.16 -8.05 5.49
CA ASN A 285 8.18 -8.02 4.39
C ASN A 285 7.99 -9.38 3.72
N ALA A 286 8.89 -10.34 3.93
CA ALA A 286 8.86 -11.64 3.25
C ALA A 286 7.56 -12.43 3.54
N ALA A 287 7.04 -12.37 4.76
CA ALA A 287 5.80 -13.07 5.13
C ALA A 287 4.61 -12.64 4.27
N VAL A 288 4.48 -11.35 3.95
CA VAL A 288 3.41 -10.83 3.07
C VAL A 288 3.57 -11.40 1.66
N GLN A 289 4.78 -11.42 1.14
CA GLN A 289 5.07 -11.92 -0.21
C GLN A 289 4.85 -13.44 -0.30
N ILE A 290 5.19 -14.18 0.74
CA ILE A 290 4.89 -15.63 0.82
C ILE A 290 3.37 -15.86 0.82
N ASN A 291 2.59 -15.08 1.55
CA ASN A 291 1.12 -15.18 1.51
C ASN A 291 0.57 -14.92 0.10
N VAL A 292 1.10 -13.93 -0.63
CA VAL A 292 0.72 -13.65 -2.02
C VAL A 292 1.09 -14.82 -2.94
N MET A 293 2.25 -15.44 -2.72
CA MET A 293 2.71 -16.62 -3.46
C MET A 293 1.79 -17.83 -3.21
N VAL A 294 1.45 -18.12 -1.94
CA VAL A 294 0.50 -19.17 -1.56
C VAL A 294 -0.85 -18.95 -2.24
N ASN A 295 -1.39 -17.74 -2.16
CA ASN A 295 -2.68 -17.41 -2.80
C ASN A 295 -2.63 -17.57 -4.32
N THR A 296 -1.50 -17.22 -4.96
CA THR A 296 -1.35 -17.38 -6.42
C THR A 296 -1.27 -18.86 -6.82
N ASN A 297 -0.56 -19.65 -6.01
CA ASN A 297 -0.45 -21.09 -6.20
C ASN A 297 -1.84 -21.74 -6.15
N PHE A 298 -2.60 -21.53 -5.09
CA PHE A 298 -3.97 -22.02 -4.97
C PHE A 298 -4.87 -21.52 -6.11
N ALA A 299 -4.82 -20.20 -6.43
CA ALA A 299 -5.65 -19.63 -7.49
C ALA A 299 -5.43 -20.30 -8.85
N SER A 300 -4.19 -20.76 -9.12
CA SER A 300 -3.83 -21.42 -10.38
C SER A 300 -4.44 -22.82 -10.53
N THR A 301 -4.79 -23.48 -9.42
CA THR A 301 -5.33 -24.85 -9.39
C THR A 301 -6.86 -24.90 -9.25
N ILE A 302 -7.51 -23.74 -9.07
CA ILE A 302 -8.98 -23.68 -8.97
C ILE A 302 -9.60 -23.95 -10.33
N VAL A 303 -10.55 -24.87 -10.34
CA VAL A 303 -11.35 -25.22 -11.52
C VAL A 303 -12.72 -24.56 -11.40
N ASP A 304 -13.02 -23.63 -12.30
CA ASP A 304 -14.34 -23.02 -12.45
C ASP A 304 -15.26 -23.92 -13.28
N PRO A 305 -16.55 -24.09 -12.91
CA PRO A 305 -17.46 -24.97 -13.64
C PRO A 305 -17.71 -24.57 -15.11
N VAL A 306 -17.53 -23.29 -15.45
CA VAL A 306 -17.80 -22.73 -16.80
C VAL A 306 -16.53 -22.57 -17.61
N ARG A 307 -15.43 -22.12 -16.97
CA ARG A 307 -14.18 -21.76 -17.64
C ARG A 307 -12.99 -22.67 -17.33
N GLY A 308 -13.19 -23.72 -16.54
CA GLY A 308 -12.09 -24.57 -16.12
C GLY A 308 -11.09 -23.80 -15.26
N MET A 309 -9.80 -23.89 -15.59
CA MET A 309 -8.74 -23.20 -14.84
C MET A 309 -8.49 -21.74 -15.31
N ASP A 310 -9.36 -21.19 -16.17
CA ASP A 310 -9.23 -19.83 -16.69
C ASP A 310 -10.10 -18.85 -15.90
N GLY A 311 -9.51 -17.74 -15.44
CA GLY A 311 -10.21 -16.65 -14.77
C GLY A 311 -9.95 -16.49 -13.28
N PRO A 312 -9.80 -17.54 -12.44
CA PRO A 312 -9.65 -17.35 -10.98
C PRO A 312 -8.54 -16.39 -10.58
N VAL A 313 -7.37 -16.46 -11.22
CA VAL A 313 -6.24 -15.53 -10.93
C VAL A 313 -6.61 -14.10 -11.30
N SER A 314 -7.27 -13.90 -12.42
CA SER A 314 -7.73 -12.59 -12.91
C SER A 314 -8.83 -12.01 -12.02
N TRP A 315 -9.89 -12.78 -11.72
CA TRP A 315 -11.01 -12.30 -10.88
C TRP A 315 -10.55 -11.88 -9.50
N LEU A 316 -9.70 -12.67 -8.86
CA LEU A 316 -9.10 -12.32 -7.56
C LEU A 316 -8.25 -11.05 -7.65
N SER A 317 -7.47 -10.89 -8.72
CA SER A 317 -6.62 -9.72 -8.90
C SER A 317 -7.43 -8.45 -9.11
N TYR A 318 -8.47 -8.49 -9.95
CA TYR A 318 -9.39 -7.37 -10.16
C TYR A 318 -10.17 -7.02 -8.88
N ALA A 319 -10.69 -8.01 -8.15
CA ALA A 319 -11.42 -7.81 -6.91
C ALA A 319 -10.54 -7.16 -5.83
N PHE A 320 -9.33 -7.67 -5.65
CA PHE A 320 -8.39 -7.17 -4.63
C PHE A 320 -8.05 -5.69 -4.82
N ARG A 321 -8.03 -5.21 -6.07
CA ARG A 321 -7.77 -3.81 -6.36
C ARG A 321 -8.81 -2.87 -5.74
N PHE A 322 -10.09 -3.24 -5.79
CA PHE A 322 -11.15 -2.43 -5.18
C PHE A 322 -11.07 -2.43 -3.67
N MET A 323 -10.69 -3.54 -3.03
CA MET A 323 -10.44 -3.58 -1.59
C MET A 323 -9.30 -2.65 -1.18
N GLN A 324 -8.26 -2.50 -2.02
CA GLN A 324 -7.14 -1.61 -1.73
C GLN A 324 -7.50 -0.12 -1.71
N LEU A 325 -8.59 0.32 -2.36
CA LEU A 325 -8.99 1.72 -2.41
C LEU A 325 -9.37 2.25 -1.02
N PRO A 326 -10.38 1.70 -0.30
CA PRO A 326 -10.70 2.14 1.06
C PRO A 326 -9.56 1.89 2.05
N LEU A 327 -8.83 0.77 1.90
CA LEU A 327 -7.68 0.46 2.74
C LEU A 327 -6.61 1.56 2.66
N GLY A 328 -6.29 2.00 1.46
CA GLY A 328 -5.31 3.07 1.25
C GLY A 328 -5.82 4.44 1.66
N LEU A 329 -7.11 4.72 1.46
CA LEU A 329 -7.71 6.00 1.82
C LEU A 329 -7.87 6.16 3.34
N PHE A 330 -8.40 5.15 4.02
CA PHE A 330 -8.75 5.23 5.44
C PHE A 330 -7.68 4.59 6.33
N GLY A 331 -7.23 3.38 6.03
CA GLY A 331 -6.25 2.67 6.85
C GLY A 331 -4.90 3.39 6.92
N VAL A 332 -4.35 3.77 5.76
CA VAL A 332 -3.05 4.46 5.69
C VAL A 332 -3.15 5.89 6.25
N ALA A 333 -4.23 6.62 5.94
CA ALA A 333 -4.43 7.98 6.46
C ALA A 333 -4.51 7.99 7.99
N MET A 334 -5.28 7.07 8.58
CA MET A 334 -5.39 6.96 10.04
C MET A 334 -4.08 6.54 10.69
N ALA A 335 -3.35 5.59 10.11
CA ALA A 335 -2.04 5.19 10.60
C ALA A 335 -1.06 6.38 10.64
N SER A 336 -1.00 7.14 9.55
CA SER A 336 -0.12 8.32 9.45
C SER A 336 -0.48 9.43 10.42
N ALA A 337 -1.77 9.65 10.68
CA ALA A 337 -2.26 10.64 11.64
C ALA A 337 -2.03 10.22 13.10
N THR A 338 -2.11 8.90 13.38
CA THR A 338 -2.02 8.34 14.73
C THR A 338 -0.57 8.18 15.21
N LEU A 339 0.34 7.76 14.31
CA LEU A 339 1.71 7.41 14.64
C LEU A 339 2.48 8.49 15.44
N PRO A 340 2.46 9.79 15.06
CA PRO A 340 3.19 10.81 15.83
C PRO A 340 2.67 10.98 17.26
N SER A 341 1.38 10.80 17.50
CA SER A 341 0.78 10.93 18.83
C SER A 341 1.11 9.74 19.71
N ILE A 342 0.92 8.52 19.22
CA ILE A 342 1.23 7.30 19.99
C ILE A 342 2.74 7.19 20.27
N SER A 343 3.61 7.58 19.33
CA SER A 343 5.07 7.58 19.55
C SER A 343 5.49 8.58 20.63
N ARG A 344 4.90 9.77 20.67
CA ARG A 344 5.15 10.74 21.72
C ARG A 344 4.67 10.27 23.09
N SER A 345 3.46 9.71 23.16
CA SER A 345 2.90 9.19 24.41
C SER A 345 3.72 7.99 24.92
N ALA A 346 4.19 7.11 24.04
CA ALA A 346 5.07 6.01 24.38
C ALA A 346 6.42 6.49 24.93
N ALA A 347 7.07 7.43 24.23
CA ALA A 347 8.36 8.00 24.65
C ALA A 347 8.27 8.76 25.99
N ALA A 348 7.13 9.41 26.27
CA ALA A 348 6.86 10.08 27.52
C ALA A 348 6.40 9.15 28.66
N GLY A 349 6.24 7.84 28.40
CA GLY A 349 5.70 6.88 29.39
C GLY A 349 4.23 7.07 29.72
N ASN A 350 3.51 7.95 28.99
CA ASN A 350 2.09 8.26 29.23
C ASN A 350 1.19 7.19 28.57
N MET A 351 1.07 6.04 29.24
CA MET A 351 0.28 4.91 28.73
C MET A 351 -1.21 5.18 28.67
N ASP A 352 -1.75 6.08 29.48
CA ASP A 352 -3.17 6.42 29.44
C ASP A 352 -3.53 7.23 28.19
N GLU A 353 -2.70 8.17 27.79
CA GLU A 353 -2.85 8.89 26.53
C GLU A 353 -2.64 7.97 25.32
N PHE A 354 -1.65 7.06 25.41
CA PHE A 354 -1.40 6.03 24.39
C PHE A 354 -2.66 5.17 24.16
N ARG A 355 -3.26 4.62 25.24
CA ARG A 355 -4.49 3.81 25.19
C ARG A 355 -5.67 4.56 24.59
N ARG A 356 -5.90 5.82 25.02
CA ARG A 356 -6.99 6.66 24.51
C ARG A 356 -6.82 6.96 23.04
N THR A 357 -5.60 7.35 22.62
CA THR A 357 -5.31 7.67 21.22
C THR A 357 -5.47 6.44 20.33
N LEU A 358 -4.96 5.29 20.76
CA LEU A 358 -5.09 4.03 20.03
C LEU A 358 -6.55 3.60 19.88
N SER A 359 -7.33 3.63 20.97
CA SER A 359 -8.75 3.26 20.97
C SER A 359 -9.55 4.16 20.03
N LYS A 360 -9.36 5.48 20.09
CA LYS A 360 -10.02 6.44 19.19
C LYS A 360 -9.65 6.20 17.73
N SER A 361 -8.38 5.92 17.46
CA SER A 361 -7.90 5.66 16.10
C SER A 361 -8.49 4.38 15.53
N LEU A 362 -8.58 3.31 16.33
CA LEU A 362 -9.24 2.08 15.93
C LEU A 362 -10.74 2.29 15.72
N GLY A 363 -11.42 3.03 16.61
CA GLY A 363 -12.84 3.39 16.45
C GLY A 363 -13.09 4.12 15.12
N MET A 364 -12.25 5.10 14.78
CA MET A 364 -12.33 5.83 13.52
C MET A 364 -12.04 4.94 12.29
N VAL A 365 -11.07 4.02 12.40
CA VAL A 365 -10.81 3.03 11.34
C VAL A 365 -12.05 2.19 11.08
N PHE A 366 -12.67 1.64 12.13
CA PHE A 366 -13.88 0.82 11.98
C PHE A 366 -15.06 1.62 11.47
N LEU A 367 -15.26 2.86 11.94
CA LEU A 367 -16.30 3.77 11.44
C LEU A 367 -16.25 3.95 9.93
N LEU A 368 -15.03 4.04 9.35
CA LEU A 368 -14.86 4.29 7.91
C LEU A 368 -14.79 3.00 7.09
N THR A 369 -14.17 1.95 7.63
CA THR A 369 -13.92 0.73 6.85
C THR A 369 -15.06 -0.29 6.88
N VAL A 370 -15.82 -0.37 7.97
CA VAL A 370 -16.98 -1.31 8.05
C VAL A 370 -18.07 -0.94 7.05
N PRO A 371 -18.57 0.33 6.97
CA PRO A 371 -19.54 0.68 5.93
C PRO A 371 -18.95 0.55 4.52
N SER A 372 -17.65 0.82 4.33
CA SER A 372 -16.98 0.60 3.05
C SER A 372 -16.96 -0.89 2.66
N SER A 373 -16.71 -1.79 3.62
CA SER A 373 -16.78 -3.24 3.40
C SER A 373 -18.15 -3.67 2.92
N VAL A 374 -19.18 -3.21 3.64
CA VAL A 374 -20.57 -3.52 3.31
C VAL A 374 -20.97 -2.93 1.96
N GLY A 375 -20.58 -1.68 1.69
CA GLY A 375 -20.84 -1.02 0.41
C GLY A 375 -20.18 -1.76 -0.77
N LEU A 376 -18.92 -2.21 -0.61
CA LEU A 376 -18.22 -3.01 -1.62
C LEU A 376 -18.89 -4.37 -1.85
N ALA A 377 -19.42 -5.00 -0.80
CA ALA A 377 -20.11 -6.29 -0.92
C ALA A 377 -21.46 -6.12 -1.66
N VAL A 378 -22.23 -5.09 -1.34
CA VAL A 378 -23.56 -4.85 -1.93
C VAL A 378 -23.46 -4.32 -3.35
N LEU A 379 -22.62 -3.29 -3.59
CA LEU A 379 -22.48 -2.64 -4.89
C LEU A 379 -21.39 -3.26 -5.77
N GLY A 380 -20.81 -4.39 -5.38
CA GLY A 380 -19.69 -5.01 -6.09
C GLY A 380 -19.94 -5.24 -7.58
N LYS A 381 -21.13 -5.74 -7.95
CA LYS A 381 -21.54 -5.92 -9.35
C LYS A 381 -21.57 -4.61 -10.12
N SER A 382 -22.16 -3.57 -9.55
CA SER A 382 -22.29 -2.25 -10.19
C SER A 382 -20.92 -1.58 -10.32
N ILE A 383 -20.07 -1.65 -9.28
CA ILE A 383 -18.72 -1.09 -9.29
C ILE A 383 -17.86 -1.77 -10.38
N ILE A 384 -17.79 -3.11 -10.35
CA ILE A 384 -16.96 -3.88 -11.28
C ILE A 384 -17.51 -3.75 -12.69
N GLY A 385 -18.83 -3.83 -12.84
CA GLY A 385 -19.48 -3.71 -14.13
C GLY A 385 -19.34 -2.33 -14.77
N ALA A 386 -19.45 -1.25 -14.00
CA ALA A 386 -19.26 0.10 -14.49
C ALA A 386 -17.83 0.35 -15.01
N ILE A 387 -16.82 -0.25 -14.35
CA ILE A 387 -15.43 0.03 -14.63
C ILE A 387 -14.83 -0.95 -15.63
N TYR A 388 -15.06 -2.24 -15.47
CA TYR A 388 -14.38 -3.28 -16.25
C TYR A 388 -15.23 -3.92 -17.34
N GLN A 389 -16.56 -4.04 -17.17
CA GLN A 389 -17.40 -4.74 -18.13
C GLN A 389 -17.39 -4.05 -19.49
N GLY A 390 -17.09 -4.83 -20.50
CA GLY A 390 -17.02 -4.42 -21.90
C GLY A 390 -15.90 -5.14 -22.63
N GLY A 391 -15.97 -5.17 -23.96
CA GLY A 391 -15.04 -5.93 -24.77
C GLY A 391 -15.00 -7.41 -24.41
N ARG A 392 -13.85 -7.91 -23.98
CA ARG A 392 -13.66 -9.31 -23.57
C ARG A 392 -14.04 -9.59 -22.12
N PHE A 393 -14.22 -8.56 -21.28
CA PHE A 393 -14.68 -8.74 -19.90
C PHE A 393 -16.20 -8.84 -19.87
N GLN A 394 -16.69 -10.06 -19.73
CA GLN A 394 -18.11 -10.40 -19.86
C GLN A 394 -18.88 -10.25 -18.54
N LEU A 395 -20.21 -10.42 -18.59
CA LEU A 395 -21.07 -10.41 -17.41
C LEU A 395 -20.66 -11.49 -16.39
N TYR A 396 -20.28 -12.68 -16.87
CA TYR A 396 -19.80 -13.75 -16.01
C TYR A 396 -18.55 -13.32 -15.21
N ASP A 397 -17.60 -12.64 -15.84
CA ASP A 397 -16.41 -12.11 -15.16
C ASP A 397 -16.78 -11.08 -14.10
N THR A 398 -17.77 -10.22 -14.39
CA THR A 398 -18.32 -9.25 -13.43
C THR A 398 -18.89 -9.97 -12.21
N GLN A 399 -19.65 -11.04 -12.40
CA GLN A 399 -20.25 -11.82 -11.31
C GLN A 399 -19.17 -12.49 -10.46
N GLN A 400 -18.25 -13.22 -11.07
CA GLN A 400 -17.19 -13.93 -10.35
C GLN A 400 -16.25 -12.97 -9.60
N THR A 401 -15.89 -11.85 -10.23
CA THR A 401 -15.08 -10.80 -9.59
C THR A 401 -15.83 -10.15 -8.42
N SER A 402 -17.16 -9.94 -8.53
CA SER A 402 -17.95 -9.36 -7.45
C SER A 402 -18.09 -10.31 -6.26
N VAL A 403 -18.22 -11.62 -6.51
CA VAL A 403 -18.19 -12.64 -5.45
C VAL A 403 -16.87 -12.60 -4.69
N ALA A 404 -15.74 -12.60 -5.41
CA ALA A 404 -14.42 -12.46 -4.78
C ALA A 404 -14.30 -11.15 -3.97
N LEU A 405 -14.80 -10.03 -4.49
CA LEU A 405 -14.80 -8.73 -3.80
C LEU A 405 -15.61 -8.77 -2.50
N SER A 406 -16.77 -9.41 -2.50
CA SER A 406 -17.61 -9.52 -1.30
C SER A 406 -16.90 -10.29 -0.18
N PHE A 407 -16.18 -11.36 -0.51
CA PHE A 407 -15.39 -12.11 0.47
C PHE A 407 -14.12 -11.37 0.91
N TYR A 408 -13.44 -10.64 0.03
CA TYR A 408 -12.33 -9.76 0.41
C TYR A 408 -12.78 -8.61 1.32
N ALA A 409 -13.98 -8.08 1.10
CA ALA A 409 -14.52 -6.98 1.88
C ALA A 409 -14.67 -7.32 3.37
N ILE A 410 -14.91 -8.60 3.73
CA ILE A 410 -14.97 -9.07 5.12
C ILE A 410 -13.66 -8.75 5.87
N GLY A 411 -12.52 -8.90 5.22
CA GLY A 411 -11.19 -8.67 5.81
C GLY A 411 -10.74 -7.21 5.84
N LEU A 412 -11.44 -6.31 5.14
CA LEU A 412 -11.00 -4.92 4.95
C LEU A 412 -10.77 -4.19 6.27
N ALA A 413 -11.70 -4.32 7.23
CA ALA A 413 -11.59 -3.69 8.54
C ALA A 413 -10.38 -4.23 9.34
N GLY A 414 -10.12 -5.53 9.27
CA GLY A 414 -8.94 -6.16 9.86
C GLY A 414 -7.63 -5.64 9.26
N TYR A 415 -7.52 -5.58 7.93
CA TYR A 415 -6.35 -5.01 7.26
C TYR A 415 -6.12 -3.54 7.62
N ALA A 416 -7.18 -2.74 7.70
CA ALA A 416 -7.07 -1.34 8.07
C ALA A 416 -6.65 -1.16 9.53
N ALA A 417 -7.17 -1.98 10.44
CA ALA A 417 -6.75 -1.98 11.85
C ALA A 417 -5.29 -2.38 12.04
N LEU A 418 -4.78 -3.35 11.25
CA LEU A 418 -3.37 -3.74 11.24
C LEU A 418 -2.45 -2.57 10.85
N LYS A 419 -2.89 -1.65 9.96
CA LYS A 419 -2.12 -0.44 9.61
C LYS A 419 -1.93 0.51 10.79
N VAL A 420 -2.78 0.45 11.80
CA VAL A 420 -2.66 1.23 13.06
C VAL A 420 -1.94 0.43 14.14
N LEU A 421 -2.22 -0.87 14.27
CA LEU A 421 -1.62 -1.71 15.31
C LEU A 421 -0.13 -1.94 15.11
N ASN A 422 0.34 -2.23 13.88
CA ASN A 422 1.76 -2.47 13.64
C ASN A 422 2.63 -1.27 14.07
N PRO A 423 2.34 -0.02 13.68
CA PRO A 423 3.06 1.15 14.20
C PRO A 423 2.96 1.32 15.72
N ALA A 424 1.86 0.90 16.34
CA ALA A 424 1.72 0.97 17.80
C ALA A 424 2.73 0.03 18.52
N PHE A 425 2.96 -1.17 17.98
CA PHE A 425 4.03 -2.05 18.48
C PHE A 425 5.42 -1.44 18.25
N TYR A 426 5.66 -0.83 17.08
CA TYR A 426 6.96 -0.19 16.79
C TYR A 426 7.24 0.99 17.73
N ALA A 427 6.19 1.75 18.10
CA ALA A 427 6.32 2.83 19.09
C ALA A 427 6.66 2.33 20.50
N LEU A 428 6.45 1.04 20.79
CA LEU A 428 6.84 0.35 22.01
C LEU A 428 8.13 -0.46 21.86
N ASP A 429 8.93 -0.20 20.82
CA ASP A 429 10.18 -0.88 20.47
C ASP A 429 10.02 -2.41 20.24
N ASP A 430 8.82 -2.83 19.84
CA ASP A 430 8.51 -4.23 19.57
C ASP A 430 8.19 -4.48 18.09
N ALA A 431 9.21 -4.70 17.29
CA ALA A 431 9.07 -5.16 15.91
C ALA A 431 8.91 -6.70 15.80
N ARG A 432 9.25 -7.44 16.85
CA ARG A 432 9.25 -8.92 16.82
C ARG A 432 7.85 -9.50 16.82
N THR A 433 6.96 -8.96 17.65
CA THR A 433 5.57 -9.45 17.75
C THR A 433 4.81 -9.35 16.44
N PRO A 434 4.74 -8.20 15.74
CA PRO A 434 4.10 -8.13 14.41
C PRO A 434 4.75 -9.07 13.38
N MET A 435 6.07 -9.23 13.42
CA MET A 435 6.78 -10.15 12.51
C MET A 435 6.38 -11.61 12.76
N LEU A 436 6.35 -12.06 14.02
CA LEU A 436 5.95 -13.44 14.36
C LEU A 436 4.49 -13.72 14.00
N VAL A 437 3.58 -12.77 14.26
CA VAL A 437 2.17 -12.89 13.85
C VAL A 437 2.04 -12.95 12.32
N SER A 438 2.82 -12.15 11.59
CA SER A 438 2.86 -12.19 10.12
C SER A 438 3.39 -13.53 9.61
N LEU A 439 4.41 -14.11 10.23
CA LEU A 439 4.90 -15.45 9.88
C LEU A 439 3.86 -16.53 10.19
N GLY A 440 3.23 -16.48 11.37
CA GLY A 440 2.15 -17.40 11.73
C GLY A 440 0.94 -17.30 10.78
N SER A 441 0.68 -16.12 10.22
CA SER A 441 -0.40 -15.90 9.26
C SER A 441 -0.24 -16.71 7.97
N ILE A 442 0.98 -17.12 7.61
CA ILE A 442 1.23 -18.00 6.44
C ILE A 442 0.59 -19.37 6.66
N GLY A 443 0.78 -19.96 7.84
CA GLY A 443 0.14 -21.23 8.20
C GLY A 443 -1.38 -21.13 8.23
N VAL A 444 -1.91 -20.04 8.81
CA VAL A 444 -3.35 -19.76 8.82
C VAL A 444 -3.90 -19.61 7.40
N ASN A 445 -3.19 -18.87 6.53
CA ASN A 445 -3.58 -18.71 5.13
C ASN A 445 -3.64 -20.04 4.40
N PHE A 446 -2.58 -20.84 4.51
CA PHE A 446 -2.50 -22.15 3.86
C PHE A 446 -3.63 -23.08 4.33
N ALA A 447 -3.82 -23.21 5.65
CA ALA A 447 -4.84 -24.07 6.23
C ALA A 447 -6.26 -23.63 5.85
N THR A 448 -6.56 -22.32 5.93
CA THR A 448 -7.89 -21.81 5.55
C THR A 448 -8.14 -21.89 4.05
N ALA A 449 -7.14 -21.64 3.21
CA ALA A 449 -7.26 -21.80 1.76
C ALA A 449 -7.54 -23.28 1.41
N GLU A 450 -6.81 -24.22 1.99
CA GLU A 450 -7.01 -25.66 1.79
C GLU A 450 -8.43 -26.09 2.17
N ILE A 451 -8.91 -25.68 3.36
CA ILE A 451 -10.25 -26.00 3.85
C ILE A 451 -11.32 -25.39 2.96
N MET A 452 -11.22 -24.10 2.63
CA MET A 452 -12.26 -23.39 1.87
C MET A 452 -12.33 -23.84 0.41
N ILE A 453 -11.19 -24.18 -0.18
CA ILE A 453 -11.16 -24.62 -1.60
C ILE A 453 -11.51 -26.10 -1.71
N ARG A 454 -10.86 -26.99 -0.95
CA ARG A 454 -11.02 -28.44 -1.13
C ARG A 454 -12.16 -29.04 -0.30
N ALA A 455 -12.30 -28.65 0.98
CA ALA A 455 -13.35 -29.23 1.82
C ALA A 455 -14.70 -28.54 1.61
N ALA A 456 -14.72 -27.19 1.51
CA ALA A 456 -15.96 -26.44 1.31
C ALA A 456 -16.33 -26.19 -0.16
N GLY A 457 -15.45 -26.49 -1.13
CA GLY A 457 -15.72 -26.34 -2.56
C GLY A 457 -15.97 -24.91 -3.04
N MET A 458 -15.50 -23.90 -2.28
CA MET A 458 -15.82 -22.48 -2.54
C MET A 458 -15.00 -21.87 -3.69
N GLY A 459 -14.07 -22.61 -4.28
CA GLY A 459 -13.23 -22.12 -5.38
C GLY A 459 -12.51 -20.79 -5.06
N HIS A 460 -12.53 -19.84 -5.99
CA HIS A 460 -11.87 -18.54 -5.84
C HIS A 460 -12.48 -17.66 -4.72
N ALA A 461 -13.78 -17.83 -4.43
CA ALA A 461 -14.45 -17.18 -3.30
C ALA A 461 -13.83 -17.62 -1.95
N GLY A 462 -13.55 -18.91 -1.82
CA GLY A 462 -12.86 -19.46 -0.64
C GLY A 462 -11.47 -18.89 -0.43
N LEU A 463 -10.72 -18.65 -1.51
CA LEU A 463 -9.40 -18.03 -1.42
C LEU A 463 -9.47 -16.55 -1.03
N ALA A 464 -10.48 -15.82 -1.52
CA ALA A 464 -10.75 -14.45 -1.07
C ALA A 464 -11.12 -14.41 0.42
N LEU A 465 -11.95 -15.38 0.88
CA LEU A 465 -12.30 -15.53 2.28
C LEU A 465 -11.09 -15.89 3.15
N SER A 466 -10.22 -16.81 2.70
CA SER A 466 -8.97 -17.14 3.40
C SER A 466 -8.11 -15.90 3.66
N THR A 467 -7.95 -15.04 2.65
CA THR A 467 -7.25 -13.76 2.79
C THR A 467 -7.90 -12.86 3.86
N SER A 468 -9.23 -12.84 3.94
CA SER A 468 -9.97 -12.09 4.96
C SER A 468 -9.79 -12.68 6.36
N VAL A 469 -9.79 -14.01 6.48
CA VAL A 469 -9.53 -14.71 7.75
C VAL A 469 -8.12 -14.38 8.26
N VAL A 470 -7.12 -14.36 7.39
CA VAL A 470 -5.75 -13.95 7.74
C VAL A 470 -5.70 -12.53 8.32
N ALA A 471 -6.42 -11.59 7.69
CA ALA A 471 -6.47 -10.21 8.17
C ALA A 471 -7.13 -10.08 9.56
N LEU A 472 -8.25 -10.78 9.75
CA LEU A 472 -8.96 -10.81 11.02
C LEU A 472 -8.16 -11.53 12.11
N PHE A 473 -7.53 -12.65 11.79
CA PHE A 473 -6.63 -13.37 12.69
C PHE A 473 -5.48 -12.47 13.15
N GLY A 474 -4.78 -11.84 12.22
CA GLY A 474 -3.68 -10.94 12.51
C GLY A 474 -4.12 -9.76 13.40
N PHE A 475 -5.28 -9.15 13.07
CA PHE A 475 -5.87 -8.08 13.87
C PHE A 475 -6.21 -8.54 15.29
N LEU A 476 -6.97 -9.61 15.45
CA LEU A 476 -7.42 -10.09 16.76
C LEU A 476 -6.25 -10.50 17.64
N LEU A 477 -5.28 -11.21 17.06
CA LEU A 477 -4.10 -11.66 17.80
C LEU A 477 -3.22 -10.48 18.24
N LEU A 478 -2.89 -9.54 17.35
CA LEU A 478 -2.11 -8.36 17.71
C LEU A 478 -2.86 -7.46 18.68
N PHE A 479 -4.17 -7.29 18.51
CA PHE A 479 -5.00 -6.52 19.43
C PHE A 479 -4.98 -7.11 20.84
N GLU A 480 -5.13 -8.42 20.98
CA GLU A 480 -5.14 -9.08 22.30
C GLU A 480 -3.76 -9.04 22.95
N ILE A 481 -2.67 -9.28 22.19
CA ILE A 481 -1.30 -9.17 22.71
C ILE A 481 -1.04 -7.73 23.19
N LEU A 482 -1.39 -6.72 22.38
CA LEU A 482 -1.18 -5.33 22.74
C LEU A 482 -2.02 -4.93 23.96
N ARG A 483 -3.29 -5.35 23.99
CA ARG A 483 -4.21 -5.12 25.12
C ARG A 483 -3.63 -5.62 26.44
N ARG A 484 -3.10 -6.82 26.44
CA ARG A 484 -2.45 -7.41 27.66
C ARG A 484 -1.19 -6.65 28.05
N ARG A 485 -0.38 -6.28 27.08
CA ARG A 485 0.90 -5.60 27.30
C ARG A 485 0.75 -4.20 27.91
N ILE A 486 -0.24 -3.43 27.46
CA ILE A 486 -0.46 -2.06 27.93
C ILE A 486 -1.45 -1.97 29.11
N GLY A 487 -1.89 -3.10 29.68
CA GLY A 487 -2.80 -3.14 30.81
C GLY A 487 -4.25 -2.76 30.49
N GLY A 488 -4.70 -2.99 29.26
CA GLY A 488 -6.06 -2.73 28.76
C GLY A 488 -6.10 -1.65 27.66
N ILE A 489 -7.06 -1.78 26.79
CA ILE A 489 -7.53 -0.75 25.85
C ILE A 489 -9.00 -0.59 26.24
N HIS A 490 -9.59 0.60 26.23
CA HIS A 490 -11.01 0.80 26.55
C HIS A 490 -11.93 -0.09 25.70
N GLY A 491 -11.73 -1.42 25.84
CA GLY A 491 -12.23 -2.44 24.93
C GLY A 491 -13.75 -2.56 24.92
N ARG A 492 -14.43 -2.29 26.06
CA ARG A 492 -15.89 -2.32 26.13
C ARG A 492 -16.52 -1.19 25.31
N ASP A 493 -15.94 0.01 25.38
CA ASP A 493 -16.44 1.17 24.63
C ASP A 493 -16.14 1.02 23.14
N LEU A 494 -14.94 0.51 22.80
CA LEU A 494 -14.60 0.18 21.43
C LEU A 494 -15.52 -0.91 20.85
N ALA A 495 -15.79 -1.98 21.60
CA ALA A 495 -16.69 -3.05 21.16
C ALA A 495 -18.14 -2.56 20.97
N ARG A 496 -18.64 -1.72 21.89
CA ARG A 496 -19.96 -1.07 21.74
C ARG A 496 -19.99 -0.16 20.52
N GLY A 497 -18.95 0.65 20.30
CA GLY A 497 -18.82 1.50 19.12
C GLY A 497 -18.83 0.69 17.83
N ILE A 498 -18.03 -0.38 17.74
CA ILE A 498 -18.01 -1.30 16.60
C ILE A 498 -19.39 -1.94 16.38
N GLY A 499 -20.09 -2.39 17.45
CA GLY A 499 -21.43 -2.97 17.37
C GLY A 499 -22.46 -1.99 16.79
N LYS A 500 -22.43 -0.71 17.24
CA LYS A 500 -23.28 0.35 16.67
C LYS A 500 -22.98 0.61 15.20
N VAL A 501 -21.70 0.69 14.83
CA VAL A 501 -21.25 0.88 13.44
C VAL A 501 -21.67 -0.30 12.55
N LEU A 502 -21.55 -1.54 13.03
CA LEU A 502 -22.02 -2.73 12.33
C LEU A 502 -23.54 -2.68 12.10
N LEU A 503 -24.32 -2.35 13.12
CA LEU A 503 -25.78 -2.22 12.99
C LEU A 503 -26.15 -1.14 11.98
N ALA A 504 -25.53 0.05 12.07
CA ALA A 504 -25.74 1.13 11.11
C ALA A 504 -25.38 0.70 9.69
N SER A 505 -24.29 -0.06 9.53
CA SER A 505 -23.84 -0.58 8.23
C SER A 505 -24.78 -1.64 7.66
N LEU A 506 -25.39 -2.47 8.49
CA LEU A 506 -26.40 -3.45 8.04
C LEU A 506 -27.68 -2.75 7.54
N VAL A 507 -28.15 -1.71 8.24
CA VAL A 507 -29.29 -0.91 7.75
C VAL A 507 -28.95 -0.19 6.46
N MET A 508 -27.74 0.38 6.37
CA MET A 508 -27.18 0.95 5.13
C MET A 508 -27.19 -0.09 4.00
N ALA A 509 -26.79 -1.33 4.28
CA ALA A 509 -26.77 -2.41 3.27
C ALA A 509 -28.16 -2.64 2.67
N GLY A 510 -29.19 -2.73 3.52
CA GLY A 510 -30.58 -2.90 3.08
C GLY A 510 -31.05 -1.75 2.20
N ALA A 511 -30.82 -0.50 2.64
CA ALA A 511 -31.21 0.68 1.89
C ALA A 511 -30.47 0.78 0.54
N THR A 512 -29.16 0.50 0.54
CA THR A 512 -28.32 0.50 -0.67
C THR A 512 -28.74 -0.60 -1.64
N ALA A 513 -29.04 -1.80 -1.13
CA ALA A 513 -29.51 -2.93 -1.95
C ALA A 513 -30.87 -2.64 -2.59
N LEU A 514 -31.81 -2.05 -1.83
CA LEU A 514 -33.13 -1.63 -2.34
C LEU A 514 -32.99 -0.54 -3.41
N SER A 515 -32.14 0.46 -3.19
CA SER A 515 -31.84 1.52 -4.15
C SER A 515 -31.25 0.94 -5.44
N SER A 516 -30.22 0.09 -5.31
CA SER A 516 -29.55 -0.55 -6.46
C SER A 516 -30.53 -1.44 -7.25
N HIS A 517 -31.34 -2.24 -6.55
CA HIS A 517 -32.37 -3.05 -7.22
C HIS A 517 -33.43 -2.20 -7.92
N GLY A 518 -33.82 -1.06 -7.34
CA GLY A 518 -34.71 -0.08 -7.97
C GLY A 518 -34.11 0.47 -9.27
N VAL A 519 -32.84 0.90 -9.24
CA VAL A 519 -32.14 1.42 -10.41
C VAL A 519 -32.01 0.35 -11.50
N GLU A 520 -31.63 -0.88 -11.14
CA GLU A 520 -31.55 -1.99 -12.09
C GLU A 520 -32.90 -2.30 -12.78
N ARG A 521 -34.01 -2.23 -12.03
CA ARG A 521 -35.34 -2.44 -12.60
C ARG A 521 -35.75 -1.34 -13.58
N TRP A 522 -35.39 -0.09 -13.32
CA TRP A 522 -35.82 1.04 -14.13
C TRP A 522 -34.92 1.32 -15.32
N LEU A 523 -33.61 1.21 -15.16
CA LEU A 523 -32.60 1.55 -16.16
C LEU A 523 -31.92 0.32 -16.80
N GLY A 524 -32.22 -0.90 -16.30
CA GLY A 524 -31.60 -2.12 -16.77
C GLY A 524 -30.17 -2.31 -16.29
N VAL A 525 -29.39 -3.13 -17.00
CA VAL A 525 -28.01 -3.52 -16.63
C VAL A 525 -26.93 -2.95 -17.58
N SER A 526 -27.25 -1.89 -18.31
CA SER A 526 -26.29 -1.21 -19.19
C SER A 526 -25.17 -0.55 -18.39
N GLN A 527 -24.05 -0.21 -19.03
CA GLN A 527 -22.94 0.47 -18.38
C GLN A 527 -23.36 1.83 -17.77
N LEU A 528 -24.21 2.59 -18.48
CA LEU A 528 -24.77 3.85 -17.97
C LEU A 528 -25.70 3.62 -16.77
N ALA A 529 -26.52 2.56 -16.79
CA ALA A 529 -27.37 2.20 -15.66
C ALA A 529 -26.55 1.87 -14.40
N ARG A 530 -25.43 1.17 -14.53
CA ARG A 530 -24.52 0.90 -13.41
C ARG A 530 -23.83 2.14 -12.87
N LEU A 531 -23.44 3.07 -13.74
CA LEU A 531 -22.92 4.37 -13.29
C LEU A 531 -24.01 5.17 -12.55
N ALA A 532 -25.24 5.18 -13.07
CA ALA A 532 -26.38 5.80 -12.40
C ALA A 532 -26.65 5.15 -11.03
N ASP A 533 -26.59 3.80 -10.96
CA ASP A 533 -26.71 3.06 -9.69
C ASP A 533 -25.69 3.54 -8.68
N LEU A 534 -24.43 3.64 -9.04
CA LEU A 534 -23.38 4.13 -8.14
C LEU A 534 -23.62 5.57 -7.68
N VAL A 535 -24.02 6.45 -8.60
CA VAL A 535 -24.28 7.88 -8.30
C VAL A 535 -25.49 8.05 -7.38
N ILE A 536 -26.47 7.16 -7.45
CA ILE A 536 -27.68 7.21 -6.61
C ILE A 536 -27.47 6.42 -5.31
N SER A 537 -27.04 5.17 -5.41
CA SER A 537 -27.04 4.23 -4.27
C SER A 537 -25.93 4.52 -3.25
N ILE A 538 -24.78 5.07 -3.68
CA ILE A 538 -23.72 5.47 -2.73
C ILE A 538 -24.18 6.63 -1.84
N PRO A 539 -24.72 7.76 -2.34
CA PRO A 539 -25.26 8.83 -1.48
C PRO A 539 -26.41 8.36 -0.58
N VAL A 540 -27.33 7.52 -1.09
CA VAL A 540 -28.42 6.94 -0.28
C VAL A 540 -27.84 6.15 0.87
N GLY A 541 -26.90 5.26 0.59
CA GLY A 541 -26.21 4.48 1.63
C GLY A 541 -25.52 5.36 2.68
N LEU A 542 -24.77 6.38 2.24
CA LEU A 542 -24.08 7.32 3.13
C LEU A 542 -25.05 8.11 4.03
N LEU A 543 -26.17 8.57 3.48
CA LEU A 543 -27.20 9.30 4.24
C LEU A 543 -27.84 8.40 5.29
N VAL A 544 -28.20 7.17 4.93
CA VAL A 544 -28.77 6.19 5.86
C VAL A 544 -27.78 5.82 6.94
N PHE A 545 -26.52 5.54 6.57
CA PHE A 545 -25.46 5.25 7.54
C PHE A 545 -25.27 6.39 8.53
N TYR A 546 -25.18 7.63 8.01
CA TYR A 546 -25.05 8.83 8.85
C TYR A 546 -26.22 8.99 9.81
N GLY A 547 -27.46 8.89 9.30
CA GLY A 547 -28.67 8.98 10.12
C GLY A 547 -28.71 7.92 11.22
N MET A 548 -28.35 6.67 10.90
CA MET A 548 -28.29 5.58 11.86
C MET A 548 -27.18 5.78 12.90
N CYS A 549 -26.00 6.26 12.50
CA CYS A 549 -24.93 6.57 13.45
C CYS A 549 -25.35 7.68 14.43
N ARG A 550 -26.06 8.70 13.96
CA ARG A 550 -26.65 9.75 14.81
C ARG A 550 -27.69 9.20 15.78
N ALA A 551 -28.60 8.36 15.30
CA ALA A 551 -29.65 7.75 16.11
C ALA A 551 -29.07 6.83 17.20
N LEU A 552 -27.97 6.13 16.91
CA LEU A 552 -27.28 5.23 17.84
C LEU A 552 -26.28 5.95 18.75
N GLY A 553 -26.06 7.25 18.60
CA GLY A 553 -25.09 8.02 19.38
C GLY A 553 -23.65 7.50 19.18
N VAL A 554 -23.16 7.51 17.93
CA VAL A 554 -21.77 7.18 17.59
C VAL A 554 -20.96 8.47 17.57
N ASP A 555 -20.18 8.72 18.61
CA ASP A 555 -19.43 9.99 18.81
C ASP A 555 -18.35 10.23 17.75
N GLU A 556 -17.77 9.17 17.18
CA GLU A 556 -16.74 9.22 16.16
C GLU A 556 -17.22 9.89 14.86
N VAL A 557 -18.53 9.89 14.59
CA VAL A 557 -19.12 10.53 13.39
C VAL A 557 -18.90 12.04 13.41
N ASP A 558 -19.09 12.68 14.56
CA ASP A 558 -18.91 14.13 14.70
C ASP A 558 -17.43 14.52 14.53
N MET A 559 -16.53 13.68 15.02
CA MET A 559 -15.10 13.85 14.77
C MET A 559 -14.74 13.71 13.28
N ALA A 560 -15.29 12.70 12.59
CA ALA A 560 -15.08 12.50 11.16
C ALA A 560 -15.57 13.70 10.36
N ILE A 561 -16.80 14.17 10.58
CA ILE A 561 -17.36 15.34 9.88
C ILE A 561 -16.55 16.59 10.16
N SER A 562 -16.16 16.82 11.41
CA SER A 562 -15.36 17.99 11.78
C SER A 562 -13.99 18.00 11.08
N ALA A 563 -13.38 16.84 10.85
CA ALA A 563 -12.12 16.71 10.13
C ALA A 563 -12.25 17.11 8.64
N PHE A 564 -13.39 16.80 8.01
CA PHE A 564 -13.65 17.17 6.60
C PHE A 564 -14.14 18.61 6.44
N THR A 565 -14.89 19.16 7.40
CA THR A 565 -15.50 20.51 7.27
C THR A 565 -14.57 21.63 7.72
N ARG A 566 -13.67 21.42 8.69
CA ARG A 566 -12.74 22.44 9.20
C ARG A 566 -11.80 23.05 8.14
N PRO A 567 -11.23 22.31 7.17
CA PRO A 567 -10.40 22.92 6.12
C PRO A 567 -11.19 23.85 5.20
N VAL A 568 -12.47 23.52 4.93
CA VAL A 568 -13.35 24.29 4.05
C VAL A 568 -13.80 25.58 4.72
N SER A 569 -14.21 25.52 5.98
CA SER A 569 -14.67 26.69 6.75
C SER A 569 -13.56 27.71 7.00
N ARG A 570 -12.29 27.28 7.18
CA ARG A 570 -11.13 28.18 7.28
C ARG A 570 -10.82 28.92 5.97
N ARG A 571 -11.06 28.29 4.80
CA ARG A 571 -10.90 28.96 3.49
C ARG A 571 -11.99 30.00 3.24
N PHE A 572 -13.23 29.75 3.65
CA PHE A 572 -14.32 30.72 3.50
C PHE A 572 -14.17 31.91 4.44
N ARG A 573 -13.78 31.71 5.71
CA ARG A 573 -13.52 32.80 6.66
C ARG A 573 -12.36 33.71 6.24
N ARG A 574 -11.33 33.20 5.55
CA ARG A 574 -10.24 34.05 5.01
C ARG A 574 -10.65 34.87 3.78
N LYS A 575 -11.72 34.50 3.06
CA LYS A 575 -12.24 35.29 1.92
C LYS A 575 -13.22 36.39 2.33
N THR A 576 -13.80 36.33 3.52
CA THR A 576 -14.74 37.33 4.03
C THR A 576 -14.05 38.39 4.94
N SER A 577 -12.75 38.27 5.17
CA SER A 577 -11.93 39.24 5.96
C SER A 577 -10.90 39.97 5.10
N LEU A 578 -11.09 40.04 3.79
CA LEU A 578 -10.45 40.95 2.82
C LEU A 578 -11.53 41.80 2.16
#